data_6833ab7e0957744e74e337c77011e66a
#
_entry.id   6833ab7e0957744e74e337c77011e66a
#
_cell.length_a   1.000
_cell.length_b   1.000
_cell.length_c   1.000
_cell.angle_alpha   90.00
_cell.angle_beta   90.00
_cell.angle_gamma   90.00
#
_symmetry.space_group_name_H-M   'P 1'
#
loop_
_entity.id
_entity.type
_entity.pdbx_description
1 polymer ?
#
loop_
_entity_poly.entity_id
_entity_poly.type
_entity_poly.pdbx_seq_one_letter_code
_entity_poly.pdbx_strand_id
1 'polypeptide(L)'
;MIIKKFKGEIKSIIDLSKTAKEIKIALSEPIDFEPGCFVNLFLDIGNEKVRRAYSISSPSNDRDNITLTIRLSPNGLLTPIFWNKNMTGTHIELMGPLGLNTVDKMKLNKVYLFAFGVGTGVVKSIADHFSKVEKLEKLVIITGSRSEDEILYKEYFNSLAENSDKISVMRVVSKLPEGSNIPRGYIQDHIDGLDFNNSDVYVCGQEKACNDLITKIKSTNPNGCNYFIEGFH
;
A
#
# COMPACT_ATOMS: atom_id res chain seq x y z
N MET A 1 0.58 -10.88 -16.96
CA MET A 1 1.84 -10.16 -16.68
C MET A 1 3.03 -11.06 -16.95
N ILE A 2 4.11 -10.52 -17.53
CA ILE A 2 5.36 -11.27 -17.78
C ILE A 2 6.35 -10.89 -16.69
N ILE A 3 6.78 -11.87 -15.89
CA ILE A 3 7.79 -11.68 -14.87
C ILE A 3 9.16 -11.62 -15.53
N LYS A 4 9.91 -10.54 -15.29
CA LYS A 4 11.26 -10.37 -15.82
C LYS A 4 12.19 -9.71 -14.80
N LYS A 5 13.50 -9.84 -15.02
CA LYS A 5 14.51 -9.05 -14.32
C LYS A 5 14.80 -7.81 -15.14
N PHE A 6 14.90 -6.68 -14.50
CA PHE A 6 15.21 -5.39 -15.12
C PHE A 6 16.03 -4.53 -14.18
N LYS A 7 16.60 -3.47 -14.70
CA LYS A 7 17.37 -2.50 -13.92
C LYS A 7 16.55 -1.25 -13.69
N GLY A 8 16.87 -0.52 -12.63
CA GLY A 8 16.31 0.79 -12.35
C GLY A 8 17.35 1.67 -11.67
N GLU A 9 17.11 2.97 -11.73
CA GLU A 9 17.90 4.00 -11.05
C GLU A 9 17.01 4.71 -10.04
N ILE A 10 17.47 4.82 -8.80
CA ILE A 10 16.76 5.57 -7.75
C ILE A 10 16.83 7.06 -8.09
N LYS A 11 15.68 7.65 -8.40
CA LYS A 11 15.57 9.07 -8.79
C LYS A 11 15.33 9.99 -7.60
N SER A 12 14.57 9.53 -6.62
CA SER A 12 14.34 10.29 -5.39
C SER A 12 13.98 9.38 -4.23
N ILE A 13 14.26 9.85 -3.04
CA ILE A 13 13.87 9.26 -1.77
C ILE A 13 13.25 10.37 -0.93
N ILE A 14 11.99 10.22 -0.55
CA ILE A 14 11.21 11.21 0.18
C ILE A 14 10.81 10.63 1.54
N ASP A 15 10.99 11.38 2.61
CA ASP A 15 10.49 11.02 3.93
C ASP A 15 8.98 11.23 3.98
N LEU A 16 8.24 10.15 4.17
CA LEU A 16 6.79 10.19 4.41
C LEU A 16 6.48 10.33 5.90
N SER A 17 7.33 9.74 6.74
CA SER A 17 7.32 9.84 8.20
C SER A 17 8.71 9.50 8.74
N LYS A 18 8.90 9.51 10.05
CA LYS A 18 10.17 9.08 10.68
C LYS A 18 10.54 7.64 10.35
N THR A 19 9.54 6.78 10.10
CA THR A 19 9.72 5.34 9.87
C THR A 19 9.34 4.88 8.47
N ALA A 20 8.89 5.78 7.60
CA ALA A 20 8.50 5.44 6.23
C ALA A 20 9.10 6.39 5.20
N LYS A 21 9.56 5.83 4.09
CA LYS A 21 10.06 6.57 2.92
C LYS A 21 9.35 6.11 1.65
N GLU A 22 9.25 7.04 0.70
CA GLU A 22 8.89 6.74 -0.68
C GLU A 22 10.15 6.77 -1.54
N ILE A 23 10.35 5.71 -2.35
CA ILE A 23 11.47 5.61 -3.28
C ILE A 23 10.92 5.61 -4.70
N LYS A 24 11.29 6.61 -5.50
CA LYS A 24 10.98 6.64 -6.94
C LYS A 24 12.14 6.04 -7.72
N ILE A 25 11.84 5.10 -8.60
CA ILE A 25 12.79 4.36 -9.43
C ILE A 25 12.42 4.54 -10.89
N ALA A 26 13.33 5.10 -11.68
CA ALA A 26 13.22 5.07 -13.14
C ALA A 26 13.70 3.71 -13.65
N LEU A 27 12.92 3.10 -14.53
CA LEU A 27 13.18 1.77 -15.05
C LEU A 27 14.01 1.83 -16.33
N SER A 28 14.89 0.86 -16.55
CA SER A 28 15.68 0.75 -17.79
C SER A 28 14.85 0.41 -19.02
N GLU A 29 13.65 -0.11 -18.81
CA GLU A 29 12.66 -0.46 -19.83
C GLU A 29 11.25 -0.38 -19.22
N PRO A 30 10.23 -0.03 -20.01
CA PRO A 30 8.86 0.05 -19.52
C PRO A 30 8.35 -1.30 -19.01
N ILE A 31 7.54 -1.27 -17.97
CA ILE A 31 6.84 -2.45 -17.46
C ILE A 31 5.33 -2.22 -17.41
N ASP A 32 4.57 -3.25 -17.73
CA ASP A 32 3.12 -3.30 -17.51
C ASP A 32 2.85 -4.04 -16.22
N PHE A 33 2.15 -3.41 -15.30
CA PHE A 33 1.74 -4.03 -14.04
C PHE A 33 0.32 -3.62 -13.64
N GLU A 34 -0.32 -4.46 -12.86
CA GLU A 34 -1.61 -4.15 -12.24
C GLU A 34 -1.39 -3.59 -10.82
N PRO A 35 -2.14 -2.56 -10.38
CA PRO A 35 -2.15 -2.15 -8.98
C PRO A 35 -2.40 -3.35 -8.05
N GLY A 36 -1.64 -3.44 -6.97
CA GLY A 36 -1.56 -4.64 -6.12
C GLY A 36 -0.34 -5.50 -6.40
N CYS A 37 0.42 -5.23 -7.47
CA CYS A 37 1.69 -5.91 -7.72
C CYS A 37 2.81 -5.42 -6.79
N PHE A 38 3.81 -6.30 -6.64
CA PHE A 38 5.07 -5.99 -5.98
C PHE A 38 6.26 -6.33 -6.87
N VAL A 39 7.43 -5.85 -6.50
CA VAL A 39 8.72 -6.23 -7.08
C VAL A 39 9.67 -6.77 -6.02
N ASN A 40 10.53 -7.69 -6.38
CA ASN A 40 11.72 -7.98 -5.60
C ASN A 40 12.81 -6.97 -5.99
N LEU A 41 13.31 -6.25 -5.00
CA LEU A 41 14.46 -5.36 -5.12
C LEU A 41 15.71 -6.12 -4.64
N PHE A 42 16.76 -6.04 -5.43
CA PHE A 42 18.07 -6.63 -5.12
C PHE A 42 19.09 -5.52 -4.94
N LEU A 43 19.84 -5.58 -3.85
CA LEU A 43 20.93 -4.67 -3.54
C LEU A 43 22.14 -5.45 -3.05
N ASP A 44 23.31 -5.12 -3.59
CA ASP A 44 24.56 -5.71 -3.13
C ASP A 44 25.01 -5.00 -1.84
N ILE A 45 25.15 -5.75 -0.76
CA ILE A 45 25.56 -5.29 0.57
C ILE A 45 26.78 -6.07 1.00
N GLY A 46 27.96 -5.45 0.90
CA GLY A 46 29.22 -6.16 1.04
C GLY A 46 29.36 -7.23 -0.06
N ASN A 47 29.51 -8.48 0.34
CA ASN A 47 29.63 -9.63 -0.58
C ASN A 47 28.30 -10.37 -0.80
N GLU A 48 27.20 -9.87 -0.28
CA GLU A 48 25.90 -10.53 -0.36
C GLU A 48 24.91 -9.74 -1.22
N LYS A 49 24.17 -10.44 -2.08
CA LYS A 49 23.03 -9.88 -2.80
C LYS A 49 21.76 -10.08 -1.97
N VAL A 50 21.31 -9.01 -1.33
CA VAL A 50 20.11 -9.00 -0.49
C VAL A 50 18.88 -8.76 -1.35
N ARG A 51 17.85 -9.59 -1.19
CA ARG A 51 16.54 -9.47 -1.86
C ARG A 51 15.46 -9.13 -0.86
N ARG A 52 14.62 -8.13 -1.20
CA ARG A 52 13.39 -7.82 -0.44
C ARG A 52 12.25 -7.50 -1.39
N ALA A 53 11.04 -7.95 -1.03
CA ALA A 53 9.81 -7.66 -1.75
C ALA A 53 9.24 -6.33 -1.28
N TYR A 54 8.78 -5.51 -2.23
CA TYR A 54 8.10 -4.24 -1.97
C TYR A 54 6.94 -4.07 -2.93
N SER A 55 5.76 -3.77 -2.38
CA SER A 55 4.58 -3.46 -3.19
C SER A 55 4.77 -2.15 -3.95
N ILE A 56 4.28 -2.10 -5.19
CA ILE A 56 4.33 -0.90 -6.02
C ILE A 56 3.24 0.06 -5.52
N SER A 57 3.63 1.30 -5.20
CA SER A 57 2.75 2.35 -4.69
C SER A 57 2.40 3.44 -5.72
N SER A 58 3.04 3.43 -6.89
CA SER A 58 2.68 4.30 -8.01
C SER A 58 1.46 3.78 -8.77
N PRO A 59 0.74 4.68 -9.49
CA PRO A 59 -0.24 4.27 -10.49
C PRO A 59 0.40 3.44 -11.62
N SER A 60 -0.38 2.58 -12.27
CA SER A 60 0.11 1.70 -13.35
C SER A 60 0.21 2.37 -14.73
N ASN A 61 -0.23 3.61 -14.86
CA ASN A 61 -0.12 4.38 -16.11
C ASN A 61 1.28 4.96 -16.36
N ASP A 62 2.13 5.05 -15.34
CA ASP A 62 3.56 5.39 -15.50
C ASP A 62 4.35 4.09 -15.66
N ARG A 63 4.67 3.73 -16.90
CA ARG A 63 5.37 2.49 -17.24
C ARG A 63 6.88 2.61 -17.10
N ASP A 64 7.39 3.82 -17.09
CA ASP A 64 8.83 4.12 -17.05
C ASP A 64 9.36 4.32 -15.62
N ASN A 65 8.46 4.51 -14.66
CA ASN A 65 8.81 4.67 -13.26
C ASN A 65 7.91 3.84 -12.37
N ILE A 66 8.45 3.36 -11.26
CA ILE A 66 7.69 2.83 -10.14
C ILE A 66 8.05 3.57 -8.86
N THR A 67 7.11 3.58 -7.93
CA THR A 67 7.33 4.08 -6.58
C THR A 67 7.13 2.94 -5.58
N LEU A 68 7.99 2.87 -4.59
CA LEU A 68 7.91 1.90 -3.49
C LEU A 68 7.76 2.64 -2.18
N THR A 69 6.84 2.21 -1.33
CA THR A 69 6.70 2.71 0.05
C THR A 69 7.36 1.71 0.99
N ILE A 70 8.42 2.13 1.66
CA ILE A 70 9.21 1.25 2.50
C ILE A 70 9.17 1.69 3.97
N ARG A 71 9.22 0.72 4.87
CA ARG A 71 9.33 0.94 6.32
C ARG A 71 10.75 0.66 6.80
N LEU A 72 11.23 1.48 7.72
CA LEU A 72 12.47 1.23 8.43
C LEU A 72 12.33 -0.04 9.29
N SER A 73 13.21 -0.98 9.05
CA SER A 73 13.51 -2.09 9.95
C SER A 73 14.89 -1.83 10.53
N PRO A 74 15.02 -1.34 11.77
CA PRO A 74 16.31 -0.89 12.32
C PRO A 74 17.38 -1.99 12.33
N ASN A 75 16.98 -3.24 12.51
CA ASN A 75 17.84 -4.41 12.52
C ASN A 75 17.88 -5.14 11.16
N GLY A 76 17.25 -4.57 10.13
CA GLY A 76 17.24 -5.15 8.79
C GLY A 76 18.52 -4.83 8.02
N LEU A 77 18.88 -5.68 7.08
CA LEU A 77 20.10 -5.48 6.27
C LEU A 77 19.92 -4.36 5.22
N LEU A 78 18.73 -4.20 4.65
CA LEU A 78 18.53 -3.35 3.48
C LEU A 78 17.97 -1.97 3.86
N THR A 79 16.90 -1.89 4.65
CA THR A 79 16.21 -0.62 4.89
C THR A 79 17.05 0.43 5.60
N PRO A 80 17.96 0.11 6.58
CA PRO A 80 18.84 1.12 7.17
C PRO A 80 19.72 1.85 6.16
N ILE A 81 20.04 1.25 5.02
CA ILE A 81 20.85 1.89 3.97
C ILE A 81 20.13 3.11 3.41
N PHE A 82 18.81 3.01 3.18
CA PHE A 82 17.99 4.14 2.68
C PHE A 82 17.82 5.27 3.70
N TRP A 83 18.11 5.03 5.00
CA TRP A 83 18.11 6.07 6.03
C TRP A 83 19.48 6.70 6.25
N ASN A 84 20.54 5.92 6.09
CA ASN A 84 21.89 6.33 6.45
C ASN A 84 22.74 6.80 5.26
N LYS A 85 22.29 6.55 4.02
CA LYS A 85 23.04 6.89 2.80
C LYS A 85 22.13 7.59 1.80
N ASN A 86 22.69 8.55 1.08
CA ASN A 86 22.02 9.06 -0.12
C ASN A 86 22.16 8.02 -1.24
N MET A 87 21.06 7.39 -1.59
CA MET A 87 20.99 6.36 -2.63
C MET A 87 20.51 6.91 -3.98
N THR A 88 20.25 8.22 -4.11
CA THR A 88 19.86 8.83 -5.38
C THR A 88 20.95 8.64 -6.42
N GLY A 89 20.57 8.23 -7.63
CA GLY A 89 21.49 7.88 -8.71
C GLY A 89 22.02 6.43 -8.65
N THR A 90 21.70 5.68 -7.57
CA THR A 90 22.13 4.29 -7.46
C THR A 90 21.33 3.39 -8.41
N HIS A 91 22.05 2.55 -9.15
CA HIS A 91 21.44 1.51 -9.97
C HIS A 91 21.14 0.27 -9.12
N ILE A 92 19.97 -0.29 -9.31
CA ILE A 92 19.47 -1.47 -8.61
C ILE A 92 18.89 -2.49 -9.59
N GLU A 93 18.89 -3.75 -9.19
CA GLU A 93 18.17 -4.79 -9.92
C GLU A 93 16.79 -5.01 -9.32
N LEU A 94 15.83 -5.27 -10.18
CA LEU A 94 14.44 -5.55 -9.85
C LEU A 94 13.97 -6.83 -10.55
N MET A 95 13.01 -7.51 -9.95
CA MET A 95 12.30 -8.63 -10.58
C MET A 95 10.81 -8.50 -10.32
N GLY A 96 10.04 -8.51 -11.37
CA GLY A 96 8.59 -8.36 -11.32
C GLY A 96 7.98 -8.11 -12.68
N PRO A 97 6.72 -7.66 -12.75
CA PRO A 97 5.80 -7.53 -11.61
C PRO A 97 5.37 -8.89 -11.07
N LEU A 98 5.15 -8.97 -9.77
CA LEU A 98 4.71 -10.14 -9.02
C LEU A 98 3.45 -9.79 -8.22
N GLY A 99 2.65 -10.79 -7.86
CA GLY A 99 1.44 -10.61 -7.04
C GLY A 99 0.25 -11.37 -7.57
N LEU A 100 -0.62 -11.76 -6.65
CA LEU A 100 -1.88 -12.45 -6.96
C LEU A 100 -3.11 -11.61 -6.57
N ASN A 101 -2.94 -10.65 -5.67
CA ASN A 101 -4.00 -9.79 -5.15
C ASN A 101 -4.01 -8.45 -5.90
N THR A 102 -4.37 -8.50 -7.18
CA THR A 102 -4.30 -7.36 -8.11
C THR A 102 -5.69 -6.92 -8.57
N VAL A 103 -5.82 -5.66 -9.00
CA VAL A 103 -7.12 -5.07 -9.39
C VAL A 103 -7.83 -5.83 -10.50
N ASP A 104 -7.11 -6.52 -11.38
CA ASP A 104 -7.71 -7.37 -12.42
C ASP A 104 -8.47 -8.58 -11.86
N LYS A 105 -8.25 -8.94 -10.60
CA LYS A 105 -9.00 -9.97 -9.85
C LYS A 105 -10.20 -9.41 -9.09
N MET A 106 -10.20 -8.11 -8.80
CA MET A 106 -11.29 -7.42 -8.13
C MET A 106 -12.38 -7.10 -9.16
N LYS A 107 -13.57 -7.66 -8.98
CA LYS A 107 -14.64 -7.63 -10.01
C LYS A 107 -15.90 -6.89 -9.57
N LEU A 108 -15.97 -6.52 -8.30
CA LEU A 108 -17.13 -5.88 -7.72
C LEU A 108 -16.96 -4.34 -7.70
N ASN A 109 -18.09 -3.65 -7.82
CA ASN A 109 -18.10 -2.18 -7.86
C ASN A 109 -18.10 -1.53 -6.47
N LYS A 110 -18.28 -2.34 -5.43
CA LYS A 110 -18.22 -1.95 -4.03
C LYS A 110 -16.92 -2.46 -3.44
N VAL A 111 -16.03 -1.55 -3.09
CA VAL A 111 -14.64 -1.86 -2.75
C VAL A 111 -14.29 -1.29 -1.39
N TYR A 112 -13.66 -2.10 -0.55
CA TYR A 112 -13.09 -1.71 0.73
C TYR A 112 -11.58 -1.92 0.71
N LEU A 113 -10.84 -0.87 0.99
CA LEU A 113 -9.37 -0.89 1.04
C LEU A 113 -8.92 -0.57 2.47
N PHE A 114 -8.23 -1.51 3.08
CA PHE A 114 -7.68 -1.36 4.42
C PHE A 114 -6.17 -1.41 4.39
N ALA A 115 -5.52 -0.48 5.07
CA ALA A 115 -4.06 -0.43 5.12
C ALA A 115 -3.53 -0.21 6.54
N PHE A 116 -2.50 -0.95 6.92
CA PHE A 116 -1.75 -0.74 8.14
C PHE A 116 -0.33 -0.26 7.81
N GLY A 117 0.02 0.95 8.30
CA GLY A 117 1.33 1.55 8.09
C GLY A 117 1.69 1.69 6.61
N VAL A 118 2.84 1.15 6.18
CA VAL A 118 3.32 1.24 4.79
C VAL A 118 2.48 0.47 3.77
N GLY A 119 1.56 -0.40 4.21
CA GLY A 119 0.54 -0.97 3.33
C GLY A 119 -0.34 0.11 2.66
N THR A 120 -0.35 1.33 3.21
CA THR A 120 -0.99 2.49 2.60
C THR A 120 -0.43 2.81 1.21
N GLY A 121 0.83 2.46 0.92
CA GLY A 121 1.44 2.66 -0.40
C GLY A 121 0.73 1.87 -1.50
N VAL A 122 0.55 0.56 -1.33
CA VAL A 122 -0.15 -0.24 -2.35
C VAL A 122 -1.64 0.10 -2.40
N VAL A 123 -2.26 0.40 -1.26
CA VAL A 123 -3.65 0.87 -1.23
C VAL A 123 -3.82 2.18 -2.00
N LYS A 124 -2.83 3.09 -1.98
CA LYS A 124 -2.81 4.29 -2.83
C LYS A 124 -2.86 3.94 -4.32
N SER A 125 -2.04 2.98 -4.77
CA SER A 125 -2.04 2.53 -6.18
C SER A 125 -3.39 1.91 -6.59
N ILE A 126 -3.99 1.09 -5.73
CA ILE A 126 -5.30 0.47 -5.97
C ILE A 126 -6.42 1.53 -5.95
N ALA A 127 -6.39 2.48 -5.03
CA ALA A 127 -7.36 3.56 -4.94
C ALA A 127 -7.32 4.48 -6.16
N ASP A 128 -6.11 4.77 -6.70
CA ASP A 128 -5.96 5.51 -7.95
C ASP A 128 -6.66 4.80 -9.13
N HIS A 129 -6.55 3.48 -9.20
CA HIS A 129 -7.26 2.70 -10.21
C HIS A 129 -8.77 2.82 -10.06
N PHE A 130 -9.31 2.54 -8.87
CA PHE A 130 -10.77 2.54 -8.65
C PHE A 130 -11.39 3.93 -8.76
N SER A 131 -10.66 4.99 -8.47
CA SER A 131 -11.15 6.37 -8.63
C SER A 131 -11.50 6.73 -10.08
N LYS A 132 -10.99 5.97 -11.05
CA LYS A 132 -11.20 6.15 -12.50
C LYS A 132 -12.19 5.15 -13.08
N VAL A 133 -12.73 4.23 -12.28
CA VAL A 133 -13.69 3.22 -12.72
C VAL A 133 -15.10 3.82 -12.76
N GLU A 134 -15.68 3.99 -13.93
CA GLU A 134 -17.00 4.59 -14.11
C GLU A 134 -18.11 3.86 -13.36
N LYS A 135 -18.06 2.53 -13.33
CA LYS A 135 -19.05 1.67 -12.67
C LYS A 135 -18.84 1.55 -11.14
N LEU A 136 -17.86 2.25 -10.58
CA LEU A 136 -17.66 2.25 -9.13
C LEU A 136 -18.95 2.71 -8.43
N GLU A 137 -19.43 1.91 -7.49
CA GLU A 137 -20.55 2.23 -6.64
C GLU A 137 -20.09 2.88 -5.33
N LYS A 138 -19.06 2.28 -4.73
CA LYS A 138 -18.53 2.73 -3.45
C LYS A 138 -17.07 2.31 -3.28
N LEU A 139 -16.25 3.24 -2.81
CA LEU A 139 -14.87 2.99 -2.37
C LEU A 139 -14.69 3.50 -0.95
N VAL A 140 -14.45 2.59 -0.02
CA VAL A 140 -14.14 2.93 1.38
C VAL A 140 -12.68 2.64 1.64
N ILE A 141 -11.93 3.64 2.09
CA ILE A 141 -10.52 3.51 2.41
C ILE A 141 -10.34 3.79 3.91
N ILE A 142 -9.81 2.82 4.66
CA ILE A 142 -9.49 3.02 6.07
C ILE A 142 -8.02 2.70 6.29
N THR A 143 -7.26 3.69 6.76
CA THR A 143 -5.83 3.52 7.06
C THR A 143 -5.58 3.57 8.56
N GLY A 144 -4.75 2.66 9.05
CA GLY A 144 -4.35 2.57 10.44
C GLY A 144 -2.89 2.95 10.64
N SER A 145 -2.63 3.88 11.56
CA SER A 145 -1.29 4.33 11.94
C SER A 145 -1.10 4.24 13.46
N ARG A 146 0.15 4.26 13.91
CA ARG A 146 0.44 4.24 15.35
C ARG A 146 0.24 5.61 15.99
N SER A 147 0.67 6.67 15.31
CA SER A 147 0.57 8.07 15.73
C SER A 147 0.19 8.94 14.53
N GLU A 148 -0.16 10.20 14.78
CA GLU A 148 -0.60 11.13 13.74
C GLU A 148 0.53 11.46 12.74
N ASP A 149 1.77 11.57 13.20
CA ASP A 149 2.96 11.81 12.37
C ASP A 149 3.36 10.60 11.50
N GLU A 150 2.71 9.44 11.70
CA GLU A 150 2.85 8.24 10.88
C GLU A 150 1.70 8.07 9.85
N ILE A 151 0.81 9.04 9.72
CA ILE A 151 -0.24 9.02 8.68
C ILE A 151 0.40 9.31 7.32
N LEU A 152 0.34 8.32 6.42
CA LEU A 152 0.94 8.41 5.09
C LEU A 152 -0.07 8.94 4.05
N TYR A 153 0.42 9.71 3.07
CA TYR A 153 -0.35 10.18 1.90
C TYR A 153 -1.65 10.94 2.24
N LYS A 154 -1.62 11.73 3.33
CA LYS A 154 -2.79 12.44 3.84
C LYS A 154 -3.47 13.30 2.76
N GLU A 155 -2.70 14.15 2.08
CA GLU A 155 -3.20 15.07 1.07
C GLU A 155 -3.77 14.33 -0.16
N TYR A 156 -3.10 13.26 -0.58
CA TYR A 156 -3.57 12.44 -1.69
C TYR A 156 -4.97 11.85 -1.41
N PHE A 157 -5.16 11.24 -0.25
CA PHE A 157 -6.46 10.64 0.09
C PHE A 157 -7.54 11.68 0.39
N ASN A 158 -7.19 12.88 0.90
CA ASN A 158 -8.14 13.98 1.04
C ASN A 158 -8.67 14.40 -0.34
N SER A 159 -7.75 14.71 -1.26
CA SER A 159 -8.12 15.08 -2.63
C SER A 159 -8.98 14.00 -3.31
N LEU A 160 -8.69 12.73 -3.07
CA LEU A 160 -9.47 11.64 -3.64
C LEU A 160 -10.92 11.64 -3.15
N ALA A 161 -11.14 11.85 -1.84
CA ALA A 161 -12.46 11.90 -1.24
C ALA A 161 -13.24 13.18 -1.63
N GLU A 162 -12.54 14.32 -1.75
CA GLU A 162 -13.14 15.59 -2.16
C GLU A 162 -13.64 15.58 -3.61
N ASN A 163 -13.04 14.77 -4.47
CA ASN A 163 -13.37 14.69 -5.89
C ASN A 163 -14.47 13.69 -6.22
N SER A 164 -15.03 12.94 -5.26
CA SER A 164 -16.07 11.94 -5.54
C SER A 164 -16.87 11.56 -4.30
N ASP A 165 -18.17 11.71 -4.35
CA ASP A 165 -19.11 11.29 -3.30
C ASP A 165 -19.13 9.75 -3.10
N LYS A 166 -18.60 9.00 -4.06
CA LYS A 166 -18.49 7.54 -3.96
C LYS A 166 -17.31 7.09 -3.12
N ILE A 167 -16.37 8.00 -2.80
CA ILE A 167 -15.11 7.70 -2.11
C ILE A 167 -15.13 8.27 -0.71
N SER A 168 -14.94 7.43 0.28
CA SER A 168 -14.78 7.84 1.67
C SER A 168 -13.45 7.39 2.24
N VAL A 169 -12.83 8.25 3.03
CA VAL A 169 -11.52 8.00 3.64
C VAL A 169 -11.60 8.22 5.15
N MET A 170 -11.17 7.23 5.91
CA MET A 170 -11.01 7.31 7.36
C MET A 170 -9.57 6.99 7.74
N ARG A 171 -9.06 7.72 8.70
CA ARG A 171 -7.74 7.45 9.30
C ARG A 171 -7.95 7.11 10.76
N VAL A 172 -7.35 6.03 11.20
CA VAL A 172 -7.44 5.56 12.58
C VAL A 172 -6.05 5.56 13.19
N VAL A 173 -5.90 6.08 14.40
CA VAL A 173 -4.61 6.18 15.07
C VAL A 173 -4.69 5.54 16.45
N SER A 174 -3.78 4.59 16.71
CA SER A 174 -3.83 3.82 17.97
C SER A 174 -3.27 4.57 19.18
N LYS A 175 -2.35 5.51 18.98
CA LYS A 175 -1.74 6.33 20.04
C LYS A 175 -1.95 7.80 19.70
N LEU A 176 -3.03 8.38 20.19
CA LEU A 176 -3.36 9.80 20.02
C LEU A 176 -3.27 10.54 21.34
N PRO A 177 -2.81 11.81 21.34
CA PRO A 177 -3.02 12.74 22.43
C PRO A 177 -4.51 12.95 22.72
N GLU A 178 -4.85 13.35 23.93
CA GLU A 178 -6.21 13.79 24.24
C GLU A 178 -6.56 15.05 23.42
N GLY A 179 -7.82 15.12 22.96
CA GLY A 179 -8.34 16.26 22.18
C GLY A 179 -8.12 16.20 20.67
N SER A 180 -7.56 15.13 20.13
CA SER A 180 -7.50 14.93 18.67
C SER A 180 -8.86 14.57 18.09
N ASN A 181 -9.19 15.13 16.92
CA ASN A 181 -10.40 14.80 16.15
C ASN A 181 -10.27 13.54 15.26
N ILE A 182 -9.11 12.90 15.28
CA ILE A 182 -8.87 11.67 14.50
C ILE A 182 -9.47 10.49 15.28
N PRO A 183 -10.16 9.53 14.63
CA PRO A 183 -10.61 8.30 15.25
C PRO A 183 -9.48 7.54 15.94
N ARG A 184 -9.63 7.25 17.25
CA ARG A 184 -8.66 6.53 18.06
C ARG A 184 -8.96 5.03 18.07
N GLY A 185 -7.93 4.20 18.06
CA GLY A 185 -8.03 2.75 18.18
C GLY A 185 -7.42 2.02 16.99
N TYR A 186 -8.00 0.91 16.64
CA TYR A 186 -7.59 0.07 15.53
C TYR A 186 -8.67 0.08 14.43
N ILE A 187 -8.31 -0.26 13.19
CA ILE A 187 -9.28 -0.31 12.08
C ILE A 187 -10.48 -1.21 12.44
N GLN A 188 -10.23 -2.32 13.13
CA GLN A 188 -11.27 -3.26 13.57
C GLN A 188 -12.36 -2.60 14.42
N ASP A 189 -12.02 -1.53 15.17
CA ASP A 189 -12.97 -0.83 16.05
C ASP A 189 -13.91 0.08 15.26
N HIS A 190 -13.65 0.32 13.99
CA HIS A 190 -14.34 1.30 13.14
C HIS A 190 -15.01 0.69 11.90
N ILE A 191 -15.18 -0.63 11.85
CA ILE A 191 -15.86 -1.30 10.72
C ILE A 191 -17.30 -1.70 11.02
N ASP A 192 -17.75 -1.51 12.25
CA ASP A 192 -19.13 -1.82 12.63
C ASP A 192 -20.09 -0.91 11.84
N GLY A 193 -21.15 -1.51 11.27
CA GLY A 193 -22.10 -0.82 10.39
C GLY A 193 -21.66 -0.72 8.92
N LEU A 194 -20.47 -1.18 8.54
CA LEU A 194 -20.11 -1.36 7.13
C LEU A 194 -20.78 -2.63 6.57
N ASP A 195 -21.39 -2.47 5.39
CA ASP A 195 -22.01 -3.59 4.67
C ASP A 195 -21.03 -4.19 3.66
N PHE A 196 -20.49 -5.37 3.97
CA PHE A 196 -19.54 -6.09 3.13
C PHE A 196 -20.20 -7.03 2.10
N ASN A 197 -21.52 -7.10 2.02
CA ASN A 197 -22.18 -7.93 1.00
C ASN A 197 -21.83 -7.46 -0.41
N ASN A 198 -21.55 -8.41 -1.31
CA ASN A 198 -21.20 -8.17 -2.71
C ASN A 198 -20.09 -7.12 -2.85
N SER A 199 -18.99 -7.32 -2.14
CA SER A 199 -17.86 -6.39 -2.14
C SER A 199 -16.51 -7.09 -2.31
N ASP A 200 -15.55 -6.35 -2.84
CA ASP A 200 -14.15 -6.72 -2.84
C ASP A 200 -13.45 -6.01 -1.67
N VAL A 201 -12.82 -6.79 -0.81
CA VAL A 201 -12.10 -6.32 0.39
C VAL A 201 -10.61 -6.58 0.19
N TYR A 202 -9.82 -5.52 0.14
CA TYR A 202 -8.36 -5.58 0.08
C TYR A 202 -7.75 -5.12 1.41
N VAL A 203 -6.82 -5.89 1.93
CA VAL A 203 -6.14 -5.58 3.19
C VAL A 203 -4.65 -5.71 3.02
N CYS A 204 -3.89 -4.68 3.38
CA CYS A 204 -2.43 -4.70 3.31
C CYS A 204 -1.78 -4.15 4.58
N GLY A 205 -0.76 -4.84 5.07
CA GLY A 205 0.02 -4.41 6.23
C GLY A 205 0.62 -5.56 7.02
N GLN A 206 0.87 -5.33 8.30
CA GLN A 206 1.38 -6.38 9.18
C GLN A 206 0.42 -7.58 9.20
N GLU A 207 0.95 -8.78 8.98
CA GLU A 207 0.16 -10.01 8.79
C GLU A 207 -0.87 -10.23 9.89
N LYS A 208 -0.46 -10.10 11.17
CA LYS A 208 -1.39 -10.26 12.30
C LYS A 208 -2.56 -9.28 12.23
N ALA A 209 -2.31 -8.00 11.94
CA ALA A 209 -3.36 -6.99 11.85
C ALA A 209 -4.31 -7.26 10.68
N CYS A 210 -3.78 -7.72 9.54
CA CYS A 210 -4.59 -8.15 8.40
C CYS A 210 -5.51 -9.31 8.76
N ASN A 211 -4.97 -10.35 9.41
CA ASN A 211 -5.73 -11.54 9.80
C ASN A 211 -6.80 -11.23 10.84
N ASP A 212 -6.49 -10.41 11.85
CA ASP A 212 -7.44 -9.97 12.87
C ASP A 212 -8.63 -9.21 12.24
N LEU A 213 -8.34 -8.29 11.30
CA LEU A 213 -9.38 -7.54 10.58
C LEU A 213 -10.26 -8.46 9.72
N ILE A 214 -9.65 -9.33 8.92
CA ILE A 214 -10.40 -10.27 8.07
C ILE A 214 -11.25 -11.23 8.91
N THR A 215 -10.75 -11.68 10.05
CA THR A 215 -11.53 -12.53 10.97
C THR A 215 -12.77 -11.78 11.46
N LYS A 216 -12.63 -10.51 11.85
CA LYS A 216 -13.78 -9.69 12.25
C LYS A 216 -14.77 -9.48 11.10
N ILE A 217 -14.31 -9.18 9.89
CA ILE A 217 -15.20 -9.02 8.73
C ILE A 217 -15.95 -10.33 8.44
N LYS A 218 -15.25 -11.46 8.43
CA LYS A 218 -15.86 -12.78 8.19
C LYS A 218 -16.89 -13.16 9.25
N SER A 219 -16.73 -12.71 10.50
CA SER A 219 -17.71 -12.97 11.56
C SER A 219 -19.08 -12.31 11.33
N THR A 220 -19.17 -11.31 10.45
CA THR A 220 -20.43 -10.69 10.02
C THR A 220 -21.15 -11.50 8.93
N ASN A 221 -20.56 -12.61 8.45
CA ASN A 221 -21.09 -13.49 7.42
C ASN A 221 -21.54 -12.79 6.13
N PRO A 222 -20.72 -11.96 5.50
CA PRO A 222 -21.14 -11.22 4.30
C PRO A 222 -21.26 -12.16 3.10
N ASN A 223 -22.37 -12.02 2.36
CA ASN A 223 -22.61 -12.77 1.12
C ASN A 223 -21.86 -12.15 -0.05
N GLY A 224 -21.21 -12.98 -0.90
CA GLY A 224 -20.57 -12.49 -2.13
C GLY A 224 -19.37 -11.57 -1.88
N CYS A 225 -18.68 -11.72 -0.74
CA CYS A 225 -17.51 -10.91 -0.38
C CYS A 225 -16.23 -11.65 -0.78
N ASN A 226 -15.37 -10.99 -1.58
CA ASN A 226 -14.06 -11.49 -1.95
C ASN A 226 -12.98 -10.83 -1.08
N TYR A 227 -11.91 -11.58 -0.78
CA TYR A 227 -10.83 -11.13 0.10
C TYR A 227 -9.48 -11.21 -0.59
N PHE A 228 -8.76 -10.10 -0.57
CA PHE A 228 -7.41 -9.91 -1.12
C PHE A 228 -6.50 -9.48 0.02
N ILE A 229 -5.55 -10.30 0.40
CA ILE A 229 -4.76 -10.10 1.63
C ILE A 229 -3.27 -10.08 1.29
N GLU A 230 -2.61 -8.98 1.59
CA GLU A 230 -1.16 -8.79 1.47
C GLU A 230 -0.57 -8.57 2.87
N GLY A 231 -0.23 -9.66 3.54
CA GLY A 231 0.46 -9.62 4.84
C GLY A 231 1.97 -9.59 4.69
N PHE A 232 2.65 -8.74 5.47
CA PHE A 232 4.12 -8.76 5.58
C PHE A 232 4.56 -8.72 7.05
N HIS A 233 5.75 -9.31 7.28
CA HIS A 233 6.37 -9.46 8.60
C HIS A 233 7.19 -8.24 9.02
#